data_f1b3449fde9412afe9a1909b2725f4c7
#
_entry.id   f1b3449fde9412afe9a1909b2725f4c7
#
_cell.length_a   1.000
_cell.length_b   1.000
_cell.length_c   1.000
_cell.angle_alpha   90.00
_cell.angle_beta   90.00
_cell.angle_gamma   90.00
#
_symmetry.space_group_name_H-M   'P 1'
#
loop_
_entity.id
_entity.type
_entity.pdbx_description
1 polymer ?
#
loop_
_entity_poly.entity_id
_entity_poly.type
_entity_poly.pdbx_seq_one_letter_code
_entity_poly.pdbx_strand_id
1 'polypeptide(L)'
;MGYVAIPCEDVFLDSTTGHTELVSGAVSQHAPPPSAPPLRRRILSGIVLLALYLAIVFLLPRPEAVKPAGWRLLGIFVATIGALILRPIPGGAAVLIAVTLASIFGGLTIHEALGGYGDPTVWLVMAAFFISHALIKTGLARRIALVFIRTVGQTSLGVCYALSLTDMVLAAIIPSNGARSGGVVLPIARSVAELYGSFPGPTAASIGSFLMIGVYQSICVTAAMFFTGQASNPLAAQMARAMFHYPVTWSLWFVAGIVPGLCSLLMVPLIVYRMDPPDIRKTPEAARFAASELLRMGRMDRGQKIVAAIFVSVCALWIASPLHHLDITVPALLGSAVLLLTGVLTWNDVVSDRAAWDIFVWYGGLLQLGKALNEAGVTREFARAVGAAFSGADWVTLLAIALLVYFYAHYGFASITAHILAMFPPFAAVLLSRGAPAGLVIFSFACFANLAAGLTNYGTTPSPMFFAHGYVAFQKWWKVGFVVSLANLAIWSTIGFGWWKLIGIW
;
A
#
# COMPACT_ATOMS: atom_id res chain seq x y z
N MET A 1 11.66 -25.33 15.58
CA MET A 1 12.52 -26.52 15.51
C MET A 1 11.78 -27.55 14.68
N GLY A 2 12.41 -28.13 13.69
CA GLY A 2 11.86 -29.15 12.80
C GLY A 2 11.56 -28.61 11.39
N TYR A 3 12.60 -28.46 10.57
CA TYR A 3 12.47 -28.31 9.12
C TYR A 3 12.14 -29.68 8.53
N VAL A 4 10.97 -29.80 7.90
CA VAL A 4 10.65 -30.95 7.05
C VAL A 4 11.17 -30.63 5.66
N ALA A 5 12.21 -31.33 5.23
CA ALA A 5 12.71 -31.31 3.87
C ALA A 5 11.73 -32.03 2.97
N ILE A 6 11.31 -31.39 1.88
CA ILE A 6 10.57 -32.02 0.77
C ILE A 6 11.61 -32.57 -0.21
N PRO A 7 11.54 -33.85 -0.62
CA PRO A 7 12.51 -34.42 -1.55
C PRO A 7 12.32 -33.85 -2.97
N CYS A 8 13.45 -33.52 -3.60
CA CYS A 8 13.52 -33.30 -5.05
C CYS A 8 13.38 -34.66 -5.74
N GLU A 9 12.30 -34.86 -6.50
CA GLU A 9 12.23 -35.96 -7.47
C GLU A 9 12.89 -35.55 -8.78
N ASP A 10 13.68 -36.48 -9.30
CA ASP A 10 14.57 -36.39 -10.45
C ASP A 10 13.81 -36.02 -11.74
N VAL A 11 14.25 -34.95 -12.40
CA VAL A 11 13.89 -34.70 -13.80
C VAL A 11 14.91 -35.42 -14.72
N PHE A 12 14.50 -36.54 -15.27
CA PHE A 12 15.23 -37.19 -16.34
C PHE A 12 15.27 -36.28 -17.58
N LEU A 13 16.47 -35.98 -18.06
CA LEU A 13 16.73 -35.38 -19.36
C LEU A 13 16.64 -36.46 -20.43
N ASP A 14 15.60 -36.44 -21.25
CA ASP A 14 15.55 -37.18 -22.48
C ASP A 14 16.14 -36.34 -23.63
N SER A 15 17.24 -36.82 -24.21
CA SER A 15 18.11 -36.10 -25.13
C SER A 15 17.82 -36.41 -26.61
N THR A 16 16.57 -36.44 -27.04
CA THR A 16 16.29 -36.78 -28.47
C THR A 16 15.09 -36.02 -29.09
N THR A 17 14.89 -34.77 -28.84
CA THR A 17 14.14 -33.93 -29.80
C THR A 17 14.38 -32.44 -29.50
N GLY A 18 15.08 -31.78 -30.40
CA GLY A 18 15.41 -30.35 -30.29
C GLY A 18 14.23 -29.44 -30.58
N HIS A 19 13.29 -29.33 -29.67
CA HIS A 19 12.30 -28.23 -29.60
C HIS A 19 12.05 -27.92 -28.15
N THR A 20 12.64 -26.82 -27.68
CA THR A 20 12.40 -26.25 -26.39
C THR A 20 11.00 -25.60 -26.39
N GLU A 21 9.95 -26.33 -26.13
CA GLU A 21 8.67 -25.81 -25.70
C GLU A 21 8.81 -25.27 -24.25
N LEU A 22 9.29 -24.05 -24.13
CA LEU A 22 9.19 -23.28 -22.88
C LEU A 22 7.73 -22.86 -22.69
N VAL A 23 7.00 -23.77 -22.02
CA VAL A 23 5.87 -23.53 -21.12
C VAL A 23 5.02 -22.28 -21.41
N SER A 24 4.11 -22.44 -22.35
CA SER A 24 2.84 -21.71 -22.42
C SER A 24 1.87 -22.23 -21.34
N GLY A 25 2.20 -22.09 -20.06
CA GLY A 25 1.41 -22.71 -19.00
C GLY A 25 1.50 -22.05 -17.62
N ALA A 26 2.03 -20.82 -17.52
CA ALA A 26 2.04 -20.08 -16.25
C ALA A 26 0.95 -18.99 -16.22
N VAL A 27 -0.30 -19.38 -16.54
CA VAL A 27 -1.45 -18.61 -16.13
C VAL A 27 -1.64 -18.86 -14.63
N SER A 28 -1.36 -17.82 -13.83
CA SER A 28 -1.81 -17.58 -12.45
C SER A 28 -2.06 -18.84 -11.59
N GLN A 29 -1.02 -19.51 -11.14
CA GLN A 29 -1.12 -20.17 -9.85
C GLN A 29 -1.15 -19.04 -8.81
N HIS A 30 -2.35 -18.58 -8.48
CA HIS A 30 -2.59 -17.86 -7.25
C HIS A 30 -1.97 -18.71 -6.14
N ALA A 31 -0.97 -18.16 -5.43
CA ALA A 31 -0.51 -18.79 -4.21
C ALA A 31 -1.75 -19.17 -3.41
N PRO A 32 -1.87 -20.41 -2.92
CA PRO A 32 -3.04 -20.80 -2.15
C PRO A 32 -3.25 -19.76 -1.05
N PRO A 33 -4.49 -19.33 -0.79
CA PRO A 33 -4.75 -18.35 0.23
C PRO A 33 -4.05 -18.82 1.51
N PRO A 34 -3.38 -17.92 2.24
CA PRO A 34 -2.66 -18.29 3.45
C PRO A 34 -3.59 -19.11 4.33
N SER A 35 -3.16 -20.30 4.70
CA SER A 35 -3.94 -21.22 5.52
C SER A 35 -4.42 -20.49 6.77
N ALA A 36 -5.69 -20.64 7.11
CA ALA A 36 -6.26 -20.01 8.30
C ALA A 36 -5.37 -20.34 9.52
N PRO A 37 -5.06 -19.36 10.37
CA PRO A 37 -4.22 -19.61 11.53
C PRO A 37 -4.83 -20.71 12.40
N PRO A 38 -4.01 -21.53 13.07
CA PRO A 38 -4.49 -22.65 13.87
C PRO A 38 -5.52 -22.18 14.91
N LEU A 39 -6.53 -22.99 15.16
CA LEU A 39 -7.68 -22.65 16.02
C LEU A 39 -7.23 -22.07 17.37
N ARG A 40 -6.18 -22.64 18.00
CA ARG A 40 -5.61 -22.14 19.25
C ARG A 40 -5.18 -20.68 19.15
N ARG A 41 -4.51 -20.28 18.04
CA ARG A 41 -4.09 -18.89 17.81
C ARG A 41 -5.30 -17.97 17.63
N ARG A 42 -6.34 -18.43 16.93
CA ARG A 42 -7.58 -17.66 16.73
C ARG A 42 -8.30 -17.41 18.06
N ILE A 43 -8.42 -18.42 18.90
CA ILE A 43 -9.04 -18.32 20.23
C ILE A 43 -8.23 -17.37 21.12
N LEU A 44 -6.91 -17.55 21.20
CA LEU A 44 -6.05 -16.69 22.01
C LEU A 44 -6.13 -15.21 21.56
N SER A 45 -6.08 -14.96 20.28
CA SER A 45 -6.26 -13.60 19.74
C SER A 45 -7.65 -13.04 20.09
N GLY A 46 -8.70 -13.85 19.99
CA GLY A 46 -10.05 -13.46 20.40
C GLY A 46 -10.15 -13.06 21.87
N ILE A 47 -9.51 -13.84 22.76
CA ILE A 47 -9.44 -13.52 24.19
C ILE A 47 -8.70 -12.20 24.42
N VAL A 48 -7.57 -11.98 23.75
CA VAL A 48 -6.81 -10.73 23.86
C VAL A 48 -7.63 -9.53 23.39
N LEU A 49 -8.35 -9.66 22.28
CA LEU A 49 -9.20 -8.59 21.74
C LEU A 49 -10.39 -8.28 22.66
N LEU A 50 -11.01 -9.31 23.23
CA LEU A 50 -12.07 -9.15 24.23
C LEU A 50 -11.55 -8.49 25.51
N ALA A 51 -10.39 -8.93 26.00
CA ALA A 51 -9.76 -8.33 27.16
C ALA A 51 -9.40 -6.86 26.93
N LEU A 52 -8.92 -6.51 25.73
CA LEU A 52 -8.64 -5.12 25.32
C LEU A 52 -9.92 -4.27 25.31
N TYR A 53 -11.01 -4.78 24.74
CA TYR A 53 -12.31 -4.13 24.76
C TYR A 53 -12.79 -3.88 26.21
N LEU A 54 -12.77 -4.91 27.05
CA LEU A 54 -13.21 -4.82 28.45
C LEU A 54 -12.33 -3.86 29.25
N ALA A 55 -11.02 -3.87 29.01
CA ALA A 55 -10.10 -2.96 29.68
C ALA A 55 -10.43 -1.49 29.35
N ILE A 56 -10.68 -1.16 28.07
CA ILE A 56 -11.06 0.20 27.67
C ILE A 56 -12.38 0.60 28.30
N VAL A 57 -13.39 -0.26 28.22
CA VAL A 57 -14.75 0.09 28.62
C VAL A 57 -14.92 0.18 30.13
N PHE A 58 -14.24 -0.67 30.90
CA PHE A 58 -14.48 -0.83 32.36
C PHE A 58 -13.31 -0.37 33.24
N LEU A 59 -12.04 -0.39 32.75
CA LEU A 59 -10.88 -0.02 33.58
C LEU A 59 -10.39 1.40 33.31
N LEU A 60 -10.58 1.93 32.09
CA LEU A 60 -10.15 3.29 31.79
C LEU A 60 -11.27 4.29 32.17
N PRO A 61 -10.91 5.43 32.80
CA PRO A 61 -11.88 6.46 33.14
C PRO A 61 -12.44 7.10 31.88
N ARG A 62 -13.76 7.08 31.72
CA ARG A 62 -14.44 7.73 30.60
C ARG A 62 -14.48 9.25 30.85
N PRO A 63 -14.00 10.08 29.92
CA PRO A 63 -14.18 11.53 30.01
C PRO A 63 -15.67 11.92 30.05
N GLU A 64 -16.04 12.88 30.87
CA GLU A 64 -17.45 13.32 31.04
C GLU A 64 -18.09 13.77 29.72
N ALA A 65 -17.30 14.41 28.84
CA ALA A 65 -17.74 14.87 27.53
C ALA A 65 -18.05 13.76 26.53
N VAL A 66 -17.62 12.51 26.80
CA VAL A 66 -17.86 11.36 25.91
C VAL A 66 -19.04 10.54 26.42
N LYS A 67 -20.06 10.35 25.58
CA LYS A 67 -21.23 9.52 25.93
C LYS A 67 -20.80 8.06 26.16
N PRO A 68 -21.49 7.28 27.01
CA PRO A 68 -21.20 5.86 27.24
C PRO A 68 -21.17 5.01 25.96
N ALA A 69 -22.06 5.29 25.00
CA ALA A 69 -22.08 4.62 23.70
C ALA A 69 -20.79 4.88 22.90
N GLY A 70 -20.33 6.14 22.83
CA GLY A 70 -19.07 6.49 22.17
C GLY A 70 -17.84 5.85 22.82
N TRP A 71 -17.86 5.65 24.15
CA TRP A 71 -16.78 4.97 24.86
C TRP A 71 -16.73 3.48 24.54
N ARG A 72 -17.89 2.81 24.45
CA ARG A 72 -17.99 1.42 23.97
C ARG A 72 -17.55 1.30 22.50
N LEU A 73 -17.92 2.28 21.66
CA LEU A 73 -17.49 2.35 20.26
C LEU A 73 -15.97 2.47 20.15
N LEU A 74 -15.32 3.25 21.03
CA LEU A 74 -13.84 3.28 21.10
C LEU A 74 -13.26 1.91 21.40
N GLY A 75 -13.83 1.19 22.37
CA GLY A 75 -13.39 -0.17 22.69
C GLY A 75 -13.50 -1.11 21.49
N ILE A 76 -14.63 -1.06 20.74
CA ILE A 76 -14.84 -1.85 19.52
C ILE A 76 -13.81 -1.46 18.45
N PHE A 77 -13.59 -0.17 18.22
CA PHE A 77 -12.64 0.31 17.23
C PHE A 77 -11.20 -0.14 17.53
N VAL A 78 -10.73 0.04 18.77
CA VAL A 78 -9.38 -0.38 19.17
C VAL A 78 -9.22 -1.91 19.09
N ALA A 79 -10.23 -2.67 19.50
CA ALA A 79 -10.22 -4.13 19.33
C ALA A 79 -10.19 -4.51 17.83
N THR A 80 -10.86 -3.77 16.96
CA THR A 80 -10.83 -3.98 15.50
C THR A 80 -9.43 -3.71 14.94
N ILE A 81 -8.78 -2.61 15.34
CA ILE A 81 -7.37 -2.35 14.97
C ILE A 81 -6.45 -3.49 15.45
N GLY A 82 -6.65 -3.94 16.68
CA GLY A 82 -5.95 -5.11 17.22
C GLY A 82 -6.18 -6.37 16.37
N ALA A 83 -7.40 -6.61 15.88
CA ALA A 83 -7.71 -7.72 15.00
C ALA A 83 -7.01 -7.62 13.64
N LEU A 84 -6.90 -6.42 13.07
CA LEU A 84 -6.16 -6.16 11.82
C LEU A 84 -4.65 -6.38 11.99
N ILE A 85 -4.11 -6.16 13.19
CA ILE A 85 -2.69 -6.40 13.52
C ILE A 85 -2.44 -7.89 13.76
N LEU A 86 -3.23 -8.53 14.64
CA LEU A 86 -3.06 -9.94 15.03
C LEU A 86 -3.50 -10.94 13.95
N ARG A 87 -4.39 -10.51 13.05
CA ARG A 87 -4.94 -11.29 11.93
C ARG A 87 -5.49 -12.66 12.33
N PRO A 88 -6.37 -12.78 13.34
CA PRO A 88 -7.01 -14.06 13.67
C PRO A 88 -7.96 -14.53 12.57
N ILE A 89 -8.54 -13.58 11.81
CA ILE A 89 -9.44 -13.75 10.67
C ILE A 89 -9.09 -12.73 9.59
N PRO A 90 -9.59 -12.88 8.35
CA PRO A 90 -9.42 -11.88 7.30
C PRO A 90 -9.92 -10.50 7.70
N GLY A 91 -9.28 -9.44 7.18
CA GLY A 91 -9.56 -8.06 7.57
C GLY A 91 -11.01 -7.64 7.34
N GLY A 92 -11.58 -7.96 6.17
CA GLY A 92 -12.98 -7.69 5.87
C GLY A 92 -13.94 -8.35 6.86
N ALA A 93 -13.68 -9.62 7.23
CA ALA A 93 -14.49 -10.32 8.22
C ALA A 93 -14.40 -9.68 9.62
N ALA A 94 -13.20 -9.25 10.05
CA ALA A 94 -13.02 -8.57 11.33
C ALA A 94 -13.81 -7.26 11.39
N VAL A 95 -13.78 -6.48 10.31
CA VAL A 95 -14.50 -5.20 10.24
C VAL A 95 -16.01 -5.40 10.14
N LEU A 96 -16.48 -6.41 9.40
CA LEU A 96 -17.91 -6.75 9.36
C LEU A 96 -18.46 -7.08 10.75
N ILE A 97 -17.71 -7.87 11.54
CA ILE A 97 -18.03 -8.14 12.94
C ILE A 97 -18.04 -6.84 13.76
N ALA A 98 -17.05 -5.99 13.57
CA ALA A 98 -16.97 -4.71 14.30
C ALA A 98 -18.16 -3.78 13.99
N VAL A 99 -18.58 -3.67 12.73
CA VAL A 99 -19.76 -2.92 12.30
C VAL A 99 -21.03 -3.47 12.97
N THR A 100 -21.18 -4.80 13.02
CA THR A 100 -22.27 -5.46 13.72
C THR A 100 -22.27 -5.14 15.23
N LEU A 101 -21.11 -5.29 15.88
CA LEU A 101 -20.95 -4.98 17.30
C LEU A 101 -21.18 -3.48 17.62
N ALA A 102 -20.80 -2.59 16.71
CA ALA A 102 -21.05 -1.15 16.84
C ALA A 102 -22.55 -0.84 16.82
N SER A 103 -23.33 -1.57 16.04
CA SER A 103 -24.79 -1.44 16.04
C SER A 103 -25.44 -2.01 17.30
N ILE A 104 -24.90 -3.09 17.87
CA ILE A 104 -25.46 -3.71 19.08
C ILE A 104 -25.05 -2.98 20.35
N PHE A 105 -23.76 -2.65 20.50
CA PHE A 105 -23.18 -2.15 21.73
C PHE A 105 -22.66 -0.71 21.63
N GLY A 106 -22.29 -0.26 20.41
CA GLY A 106 -21.67 1.06 20.14
C GLY A 106 -22.68 2.21 20.01
N GLY A 107 -23.98 1.92 20.04
CA GLY A 107 -25.05 2.93 19.97
C GLY A 107 -25.29 3.51 18.57
N LEU A 108 -24.82 2.84 17.53
CA LEU A 108 -25.12 3.19 16.12
C LEU A 108 -26.38 2.44 15.68
N THR A 109 -27.27 3.12 14.98
CA THR A 109 -28.31 2.43 14.22
C THR A 109 -27.66 1.61 13.08
N ILE A 110 -28.36 0.59 12.58
CA ILE A 110 -27.83 -0.19 11.45
C ILE A 110 -27.60 0.67 10.21
N HIS A 111 -28.43 1.67 9.98
CA HIS A 111 -28.28 2.63 8.89
C HIS A 111 -26.98 3.44 9.04
N GLU A 112 -26.71 3.97 10.24
CA GLU A 112 -25.46 4.66 10.52
C GLU A 112 -24.26 3.72 10.41
N ALA A 113 -24.33 2.50 10.97
CA ALA A 113 -23.24 1.55 10.96
C ALA A 113 -22.83 1.13 9.52
N LEU A 114 -23.79 1.08 8.60
CA LEU A 114 -23.55 0.78 7.18
C LEU A 114 -23.29 2.02 6.31
N GLY A 115 -23.41 3.22 6.85
CA GLY A 115 -23.32 4.50 6.10
C GLY A 115 -22.00 4.68 5.34
N GLY A 116 -20.89 4.09 5.82
CA GLY A 116 -19.59 4.19 5.16
C GLY A 116 -19.53 3.49 3.81
N TYR A 117 -20.37 2.49 3.53
CA TYR A 117 -20.41 1.81 2.23
C TYR A 117 -20.98 2.66 1.10
N GLY A 118 -21.74 3.71 1.43
CA GLY A 118 -22.20 4.73 0.48
C GLY A 118 -21.20 5.86 0.21
N ASP A 119 -20.05 5.90 0.88
CA ASP A 119 -19.06 6.95 0.68
C ASP A 119 -18.41 6.87 -0.71
N PRO A 120 -18.36 7.98 -1.47
CA PRO A 120 -17.74 7.99 -2.81
C PRO A 120 -16.31 7.46 -2.83
N THR A 121 -15.52 7.68 -1.76
CA THR A 121 -14.12 7.24 -1.71
C THR A 121 -13.99 5.71 -1.68
N VAL A 122 -14.94 5.01 -1.07
CA VAL A 122 -14.98 3.54 -1.08
C VAL A 122 -15.20 3.01 -2.50
N TRP A 123 -16.10 3.64 -3.24
CA TRP A 123 -16.38 3.32 -4.64
C TRP A 123 -15.24 3.72 -5.58
N LEU A 124 -14.55 4.83 -5.29
CA LEU A 124 -13.33 5.21 -6.02
C LEU A 124 -12.28 4.09 -5.95
N VAL A 125 -11.98 3.62 -4.75
CA VAL A 125 -11.00 2.56 -4.54
C VAL A 125 -11.44 1.27 -5.25
N MET A 126 -12.71 0.91 -5.15
CA MET A 126 -13.26 -0.26 -5.82
C MET A 126 -13.15 -0.17 -7.34
N ALA A 127 -13.54 0.95 -7.95
CA ALA A 127 -13.41 1.19 -9.38
C ALA A 127 -11.95 1.14 -9.85
N ALA A 128 -11.04 1.69 -9.06
CA ALA A 128 -9.61 1.62 -9.36
C ALA A 128 -9.07 0.17 -9.31
N PHE A 129 -9.62 -0.71 -8.44
CA PHE A 129 -9.31 -2.15 -8.48
C PHE A 129 -9.79 -2.81 -9.78
N PHE A 130 -10.98 -2.48 -10.28
CA PHE A 130 -11.48 -3.01 -11.54
C PHE A 130 -10.61 -2.56 -12.73
N ILE A 131 -10.19 -1.29 -12.76
CA ILE A 131 -9.24 -0.80 -13.78
C ILE A 131 -7.89 -1.53 -13.66
N SER A 132 -7.41 -1.77 -12.43
CA SER A 132 -6.21 -2.54 -12.15
C SER A 132 -6.31 -3.97 -12.69
N HIS A 133 -7.44 -4.63 -12.47
CA HIS A 133 -7.72 -5.97 -12.98
C HIS A 133 -7.62 -5.99 -14.52
N ALA A 134 -8.20 -5.00 -15.20
CA ALA A 134 -8.11 -4.87 -16.66
C ALA A 134 -6.66 -4.67 -17.14
N LEU A 135 -5.86 -3.85 -16.44
CA LEU A 135 -4.44 -3.64 -16.75
C LEU A 135 -3.63 -4.94 -16.70
N ILE A 136 -3.89 -5.76 -15.67
CA ILE A 136 -3.21 -7.06 -15.50
C ILE A 136 -3.73 -8.08 -16.52
N LYS A 137 -5.05 -8.22 -16.65
CA LYS A 137 -5.72 -9.18 -17.55
C LYS A 137 -5.32 -9.00 -19.02
N THR A 138 -5.20 -7.76 -19.48
CA THR A 138 -4.79 -7.46 -20.87
C THR A 138 -3.28 -7.56 -21.08
N GLY A 139 -2.48 -7.70 -20.03
CA GLY A 139 -1.03 -7.70 -20.10
C GLY A 139 -0.41 -6.32 -20.38
N LEU A 140 -1.20 -5.23 -20.34
CA LEU A 140 -0.69 -3.88 -20.58
C LEU A 140 0.35 -3.49 -19.51
N ALA A 141 0.13 -3.84 -18.25
CA ALA A 141 1.08 -3.58 -17.17
C ALA A 141 2.45 -4.28 -17.42
N ARG A 142 2.43 -5.54 -17.90
CA ARG A 142 3.65 -6.27 -18.30
C ARG A 142 4.35 -5.58 -19.49
N ARG A 143 3.58 -5.10 -20.47
CA ARG A 143 4.13 -4.38 -21.64
C ARG A 143 4.86 -3.10 -21.20
N ILE A 144 4.29 -2.33 -20.28
CA ILE A 144 4.91 -1.11 -19.72
C ILE A 144 6.27 -1.46 -19.09
N ALA A 145 6.32 -2.50 -18.26
CA ALA A 145 7.56 -2.95 -17.63
C ALA A 145 8.64 -3.36 -18.65
N LEU A 146 8.26 -4.13 -19.66
CA LEU A 146 9.17 -4.56 -20.73
C LEU A 146 9.68 -3.37 -21.54
N VAL A 147 8.87 -2.34 -21.79
CA VAL A 147 9.32 -1.11 -22.47
C VAL A 147 10.39 -0.42 -21.64
N PHE A 148 10.19 -0.24 -20.33
CA PHE A 148 11.21 0.39 -19.49
C PHE A 148 12.49 -0.46 -19.40
N ILE A 149 12.39 -1.79 -19.24
CA ILE A 149 13.59 -2.66 -19.21
C ILE A 149 14.34 -2.59 -20.53
N ARG A 150 13.64 -2.60 -21.67
CA ARG A 150 14.29 -2.46 -22.99
C ARG A 150 15.05 -1.15 -23.11
N THR A 151 14.54 -0.05 -22.54
CA THR A 151 15.13 1.31 -22.72
C THR A 151 16.28 1.57 -21.76
N VAL A 152 16.16 1.20 -20.50
CA VAL A 152 17.16 1.53 -19.46
C VAL A 152 17.78 0.31 -18.78
N GLY A 153 17.37 -0.92 -19.10
CA GLY A 153 17.78 -2.15 -18.42
C GLY A 153 19.15 -2.73 -18.86
N GLN A 154 20.07 -1.92 -19.37
CA GLN A 154 21.40 -2.39 -19.80
C GLN A 154 22.41 -2.54 -18.64
N THR A 155 22.05 -2.08 -17.47
CA THR A 155 22.81 -2.24 -16.22
C THR A 155 21.90 -2.72 -15.11
N SER A 156 22.42 -3.38 -14.09
CA SER A 156 21.65 -3.86 -12.95
C SER A 156 20.89 -2.72 -12.26
N LEU A 157 21.56 -1.58 -12.11
CA LEU A 157 20.93 -0.37 -11.59
C LEU A 157 19.82 0.14 -12.54
N GLY A 158 20.06 0.09 -13.84
CA GLY A 158 19.08 0.43 -14.86
C GLY A 158 17.83 -0.48 -14.83
N VAL A 159 17.99 -1.78 -14.60
CA VAL A 159 16.88 -2.71 -14.40
C VAL A 159 16.07 -2.32 -13.14
N CYS A 160 16.73 -2.03 -12.04
CA CYS A 160 16.06 -1.57 -10.83
C CYS A 160 15.25 -0.29 -11.07
N TYR A 161 15.83 0.70 -11.77
CA TYR A 161 15.09 1.91 -12.16
C TYR A 161 13.95 1.61 -13.13
N ALA A 162 14.12 0.71 -14.10
CA ALA A 162 13.06 0.33 -15.02
C ALA A 162 11.83 -0.23 -14.28
N LEU A 163 12.07 -1.10 -13.30
CA LEU A 163 11.01 -1.68 -12.47
C LEU A 163 10.40 -0.65 -11.51
N SER A 164 11.20 0.25 -10.96
CA SER A 164 10.73 1.36 -10.12
C SER A 164 9.85 2.35 -10.89
N LEU A 165 10.24 2.71 -12.12
CA LEU A 165 9.45 3.54 -13.04
C LEU A 165 8.16 2.83 -13.47
N THR A 166 8.22 1.52 -13.70
CA THR A 166 7.03 0.71 -13.95
C THR A 166 6.03 0.83 -12.80
N ASP A 167 6.48 0.59 -11.58
CA ASP A 167 5.61 0.69 -10.40
C ASP A 167 5.09 2.12 -10.20
N MET A 168 5.91 3.14 -10.47
CA MET A 168 5.49 4.54 -10.42
C MET A 168 4.33 4.83 -11.37
N VAL A 169 4.42 4.38 -12.62
CA VAL A 169 3.32 4.56 -13.59
C VAL A 169 2.06 3.82 -13.13
N LEU A 170 2.21 2.58 -12.68
CA LEU A 170 1.08 1.77 -12.24
C LEU A 170 0.44 2.32 -10.95
N ALA A 171 1.22 2.92 -10.05
CA ALA A 171 0.75 3.50 -8.79
C ALA A 171 -0.22 4.67 -8.99
N ALA A 172 -0.17 5.34 -10.13
CA ALA A 172 -1.11 6.42 -10.45
C ALA A 172 -2.57 5.97 -10.51
N ILE A 173 -2.85 4.67 -10.76
CA ILE A 173 -4.22 4.14 -10.82
C ILE A 173 -4.43 2.90 -9.96
N ILE A 174 -3.43 2.03 -9.78
CA ILE A 174 -3.60 0.77 -9.05
C ILE A 174 -3.46 1.01 -7.54
N PRO A 175 -4.57 1.02 -6.77
CA PRO A 175 -4.55 1.36 -5.35
C PRO A 175 -4.11 0.19 -4.45
N SER A 176 -3.29 -0.69 -4.99
CA SER A 176 -2.76 -1.85 -4.27
C SER A 176 -1.31 -2.09 -4.64
N ASN A 177 -0.42 -1.75 -3.73
CA ASN A 177 1.00 -2.09 -3.86
C ASN A 177 1.22 -3.62 -3.92
N GLY A 178 0.37 -4.42 -3.26
CA GLY A 178 0.39 -5.88 -3.36
C GLY A 178 0.05 -6.39 -4.76
N ALA A 179 -0.97 -5.84 -5.42
CA ALA A 179 -1.36 -6.23 -6.77
C ALA A 179 -0.30 -5.83 -7.81
N ARG A 180 0.27 -4.61 -7.70
CA ARG A 180 1.38 -4.16 -8.57
C ARG A 180 2.61 -5.05 -8.40
N SER A 181 2.96 -5.35 -7.17
CA SER A 181 4.11 -6.21 -6.84
C SER A 181 3.92 -7.63 -7.31
N GLY A 182 2.88 -8.31 -6.83
CA GLY A 182 2.65 -9.73 -7.11
C GLY A 182 2.22 -10.01 -8.54
N GLY A 183 1.45 -9.10 -9.15
CA GLY A 183 0.93 -9.28 -10.50
C GLY A 183 1.88 -8.86 -11.62
N VAL A 184 2.85 -7.97 -11.35
CA VAL A 184 3.69 -7.40 -12.42
C VAL A 184 5.16 -7.34 -12.04
N VAL A 185 5.50 -6.58 -11.01
CA VAL A 185 6.90 -6.15 -10.78
C VAL A 185 7.78 -7.29 -10.30
N LEU A 186 7.33 -8.05 -9.31
CA LEU A 186 8.08 -9.16 -8.71
C LEU A 186 8.32 -10.33 -9.70
N PRO A 187 7.31 -10.81 -10.47
CA PRO A 187 7.54 -11.83 -11.47
C PRO A 187 8.60 -11.44 -12.52
N ILE A 188 8.58 -10.18 -12.94
CA ILE A 188 9.56 -9.69 -13.91
C ILE A 188 10.96 -9.55 -13.28
N ALA A 189 11.04 -9.01 -12.06
CA ALA A 189 12.31 -8.92 -11.32
C ALA A 189 12.94 -10.30 -11.13
N ARG A 190 12.13 -11.31 -10.82
CA ARG A 190 12.53 -12.70 -10.70
C ARG A 190 12.99 -13.27 -12.04
N SER A 191 12.23 -13.10 -13.12
CA SER A 191 12.61 -13.56 -14.44
C SER A 191 13.96 -12.97 -14.90
N VAL A 192 14.22 -11.70 -14.61
CA VAL A 192 15.52 -11.09 -14.89
C VAL A 192 16.62 -11.68 -14.01
N ALA A 193 16.37 -11.91 -12.72
CA ALA A 193 17.36 -12.55 -11.86
C ALA A 193 17.72 -13.95 -12.35
N GLU A 194 16.73 -14.78 -12.69
CA GLU A 194 16.89 -16.14 -13.22
C GLU A 194 17.61 -16.15 -14.57
N LEU A 195 17.38 -15.16 -15.45
CA LEU A 195 18.09 -14.99 -16.73
C LEU A 195 19.62 -14.89 -16.53
N TYR A 196 20.06 -14.34 -15.41
CA TYR A 196 21.47 -14.21 -15.04
C TYR A 196 21.95 -15.31 -14.07
N GLY A 197 21.23 -16.41 -13.95
CA GLY A 197 21.58 -17.52 -13.06
C GLY A 197 21.56 -17.15 -11.56
N SER A 198 20.89 -16.06 -11.22
CA SER A 198 20.73 -15.64 -9.83
C SER A 198 19.49 -16.28 -9.22
N PHE A 199 19.71 -17.20 -8.29
CA PHE A 199 18.70 -17.94 -7.57
C PHE A 199 18.83 -17.70 -6.05
N PRO A 200 17.80 -18.03 -5.25
CA PRO A 200 17.90 -17.98 -3.80
C PRO A 200 19.09 -18.80 -3.26
N GLY A 201 19.78 -18.29 -2.26
CA GLY A 201 20.94 -18.91 -1.66
C GLY A 201 22.27 -18.39 -2.25
N PRO A 202 23.23 -19.27 -2.65
CA PRO A 202 24.61 -18.83 -2.97
C PRO A 202 24.74 -17.85 -4.13
N THR A 203 23.85 -17.94 -5.13
CA THR A 203 23.90 -17.07 -6.32
C THR A 203 23.01 -15.81 -6.20
N ALA A 204 22.34 -15.61 -5.08
CA ALA A 204 21.44 -14.47 -4.88
C ALA A 204 22.16 -13.12 -5.04
N ALA A 205 23.43 -13.03 -4.65
CA ALA A 205 24.26 -11.82 -4.77
C ALA A 205 24.56 -11.43 -6.22
N SER A 206 24.44 -12.36 -7.19
CA SER A 206 24.72 -12.06 -8.60
C SER A 206 23.93 -10.85 -9.08
N ILE A 207 22.60 -10.81 -8.86
CA ILE A 207 21.74 -9.66 -9.13
C ILE A 207 20.42 -9.70 -8.32
N GLY A 208 19.95 -10.90 -7.97
CA GLY A 208 18.61 -11.09 -7.40
C GLY A 208 18.39 -10.37 -6.07
N SER A 209 19.36 -10.46 -5.14
CA SER A 209 19.29 -9.79 -3.84
C SER A 209 19.07 -8.28 -4.00
N PHE A 210 19.91 -7.65 -4.83
CA PHE A 210 19.81 -6.22 -5.15
C PHE A 210 18.46 -5.84 -5.77
N LEU A 211 17.99 -6.60 -6.77
CA LEU A 211 16.72 -6.32 -7.43
C LEU A 211 15.53 -6.46 -6.46
N MET A 212 15.49 -7.54 -5.68
CA MET A 212 14.37 -7.79 -4.76
C MET A 212 14.21 -6.68 -3.74
N ILE A 213 15.32 -6.29 -3.08
CA ILE A 213 15.23 -5.26 -2.04
C ILE A 213 15.13 -3.84 -2.62
N GLY A 214 15.84 -3.54 -3.71
CA GLY A 214 15.83 -2.22 -4.34
C GLY A 214 14.46 -1.87 -4.92
N VAL A 215 13.85 -2.80 -5.61
CA VAL A 215 12.51 -2.64 -6.18
C VAL A 215 11.46 -2.52 -5.07
N TYR A 216 11.53 -3.37 -4.04
CA TYR A 216 10.62 -3.28 -2.90
C TYR A 216 10.69 -1.92 -2.19
N GLN A 217 11.89 -1.41 -1.92
CA GLN A 217 12.05 -0.09 -1.30
C GLN A 217 11.46 1.03 -2.19
N SER A 218 11.63 0.92 -3.51
CA SER A 218 11.03 1.86 -4.48
C SER A 218 9.50 1.80 -4.47
N ILE A 219 8.89 0.62 -4.29
CA ILE A 219 7.43 0.45 -4.17
C ILE A 219 6.87 1.20 -2.96
N CYS A 220 7.60 1.25 -1.84
CA CYS A 220 7.19 2.05 -0.68
C CYS A 220 7.16 3.55 -1.00
N VAL A 221 8.10 4.03 -1.82
CA VAL A 221 8.14 5.43 -2.28
C VAL A 221 6.97 5.72 -3.23
N THR A 222 6.76 4.90 -4.25
CA THR A 222 5.67 5.10 -5.22
C THR A 222 4.29 5.03 -4.55
N ALA A 223 4.14 4.20 -3.52
CA ALA A 223 2.93 4.16 -2.70
C ALA A 223 2.65 5.49 -1.99
N ALA A 224 3.68 6.24 -1.57
CA ALA A 224 3.53 7.56 -0.98
C ALA A 224 3.25 8.67 -2.01
N MET A 225 3.75 8.52 -3.26
CA MET A 225 3.69 9.56 -4.29
C MET A 225 2.28 9.86 -4.81
N PHE A 226 1.41 8.86 -4.87
CA PHE A 226 0.09 8.99 -5.49
C PHE A 226 -1.03 8.74 -4.49
N PHE A 227 -2.10 9.52 -4.61
CA PHE A 227 -3.34 9.31 -3.85
C PHE A 227 -3.83 7.86 -3.98
N THR A 228 -3.80 7.33 -5.18
CA THR A 228 -4.14 5.95 -5.53
C THR A 228 -2.98 4.96 -5.37
N GLY A 229 -1.81 5.37 -4.90
CA GLY A 229 -0.65 4.48 -4.76
C GLY A 229 -0.83 3.34 -3.73
N GLN A 230 -1.72 3.56 -2.76
CA GLN A 230 -2.10 2.59 -1.74
C GLN A 230 -3.51 2.89 -1.24
N ALA A 231 -4.30 1.86 -0.94
CA ALA A 231 -5.69 2.02 -0.49
C ALA A 231 -5.83 2.84 0.81
N SER A 232 -4.82 2.88 1.65
CA SER A 232 -4.80 3.68 2.86
C SER A 232 -4.60 5.19 2.64
N ASN A 233 -4.15 5.63 1.45
CA ASN A 233 -3.99 7.06 1.16
C ASN A 233 -5.35 7.78 1.03
N PRO A 234 -6.31 7.29 0.23
CA PRO A 234 -7.66 7.83 0.23
C PRO A 234 -8.32 7.79 1.61
N LEU A 235 -8.04 6.75 2.42
CA LEU A 235 -8.52 6.65 3.80
C LEU A 235 -7.97 7.78 4.68
N ALA A 236 -6.66 8.05 4.62
CA ALA A 236 -6.03 9.16 5.33
C ALA A 236 -6.62 10.51 4.90
N ALA A 237 -6.83 10.70 3.59
CA ALA A 237 -7.45 11.90 3.04
C ALA A 237 -8.89 12.09 3.53
N GLN A 238 -9.67 11.01 3.59
CA GLN A 238 -11.04 11.06 4.09
C GLN A 238 -11.08 11.35 5.60
N MET A 239 -10.16 10.77 6.39
CA MET A 239 -10.02 11.10 7.80
C MET A 239 -9.62 12.56 8.00
N ALA A 240 -8.71 13.09 7.17
CA ALA A 240 -8.33 14.49 7.18
C ALA A 240 -9.54 15.41 6.93
N ARG A 241 -10.38 15.07 5.96
CA ARG A 241 -11.61 15.81 5.65
C ARG A 241 -12.64 15.71 6.78
N ALA A 242 -12.91 14.51 7.28
CA ALA A 242 -13.96 14.27 8.27
C ALA A 242 -13.60 14.81 9.66
N MET A 243 -12.34 14.72 10.08
CA MET A 243 -11.91 15.05 11.45
C MET A 243 -11.32 16.45 11.56
N PHE A 244 -10.65 16.93 10.50
CA PHE A 244 -9.88 18.16 10.54
C PHE A 244 -10.36 19.20 9.50
N HIS A 245 -11.43 18.88 8.75
CA HIS A 245 -12.00 19.74 7.70
C HIS A 245 -10.98 20.17 6.63
N TYR A 246 -9.94 19.35 6.42
CA TYR A 246 -8.91 19.62 5.43
C TYR A 246 -9.14 18.74 4.18
N PRO A 247 -9.55 19.33 3.03
CA PRO A 247 -9.81 18.57 1.82
C PRO A 247 -8.50 18.18 1.14
N VAL A 248 -8.30 16.88 0.92
CA VAL A 248 -7.18 16.37 0.15
C VAL A 248 -7.71 15.81 -1.16
N THR A 249 -7.32 16.42 -2.29
CA THR A 249 -7.69 15.96 -3.63
C THR A 249 -6.60 15.09 -4.24
N TRP A 250 -6.93 14.33 -5.29
CA TRP A 250 -5.95 13.54 -6.02
C TRP A 250 -4.83 14.42 -6.62
N SER A 251 -5.22 15.55 -7.25
CA SER A 251 -4.28 16.51 -7.83
C SER A 251 -3.36 17.15 -6.79
N LEU A 252 -3.91 17.55 -5.63
CA LEU A 252 -3.10 18.10 -4.54
C LEU A 252 -2.09 17.07 -4.02
N TRP A 253 -2.52 15.81 -3.85
CA TRP A 253 -1.62 14.73 -3.44
C TRP A 253 -0.52 14.48 -4.46
N PHE A 254 -0.89 14.42 -5.76
CA PHE A 254 0.08 14.25 -6.85
C PHE A 254 1.13 15.36 -6.85
N VAL A 255 0.71 16.63 -6.80
CA VAL A 255 1.63 17.77 -6.77
C VAL A 255 2.49 17.73 -5.50
N ALA A 256 1.92 17.40 -4.34
CA ALA A 256 2.67 17.28 -3.09
C ALA A 256 3.71 16.14 -3.12
N GLY A 257 3.34 14.99 -3.71
CA GLY A 257 4.17 13.77 -3.68
C GLY A 257 5.24 13.70 -4.77
N ILE A 258 5.05 14.38 -5.91
CA ILE A 258 5.89 14.14 -7.10
C ILE A 258 7.35 14.55 -6.89
N VAL A 259 7.62 15.71 -6.32
CA VAL A 259 9.00 16.22 -6.16
C VAL A 259 9.78 15.39 -5.12
N PRO A 260 9.34 15.25 -3.85
CA PRO A 260 10.07 14.43 -2.89
C PRO A 260 10.12 12.95 -3.30
N GLY A 261 9.06 12.46 -3.94
CA GLY A 261 8.99 11.08 -4.43
C GLY A 261 10.01 10.81 -5.54
N LEU A 262 10.16 11.68 -6.54
CA LEU A 262 11.18 11.53 -7.58
C LEU A 262 12.59 11.60 -6.99
N CYS A 263 12.85 12.49 -6.04
CA CYS A 263 14.14 12.53 -5.34
C CYS A 263 14.40 11.20 -4.60
N SER A 264 13.42 10.66 -3.91
CA SER A 264 13.53 9.34 -3.26
C SER A 264 13.73 8.22 -4.27
N LEU A 265 12.99 8.18 -5.39
CA LEU A 265 13.14 7.16 -6.43
C LEU A 265 14.50 7.20 -7.13
N LEU A 266 15.13 8.37 -7.21
CA LEU A 266 16.50 8.48 -7.70
C LEU A 266 17.52 7.97 -6.67
N MET A 267 17.32 8.30 -5.40
CA MET A 267 18.28 7.98 -4.35
C MET A 267 18.19 6.55 -3.84
N VAL A 268 16.97 5.98 -3.71
CA VAL A 268 16.76 4.67 -3.09
C VAL A 268 17.46 3.54 -3.83
N PRO A 269 17.33 3.36 -5.16
CA PRO A 269 18.09 2.35 -5.89
C PRO A 269 19.61 2.51 -5.79
N LEU A 270 20.11 3.76 -5.74
CA LEU A 270 21.54 4.04 -5.55
C LEU A 270 22.04 3.64 -4.17
N ILE A 271 21.26 3.92 -3.12
CA ILE A 271 21.59 3.53 -1.75
C ILE A 271 21.66 2.01 -1.66
N VAL A 272 20.63 1.32 -2.19
CA VAL A 272 20.60 -0.14 -2.19
C VAL A 272 21.76 -0.71 -3.01
N TYR A 273 22.07 -0.14 -4.17
CA TYR A 273 23.21 -0.54 -5.00
C TYR A 273 24.56 -0.43 -4.28
N ARG A 274 24.72 0.58 -3.39
CA ARG A 274 25.94 0.72 -2.57
C ARG A 274 25.97 -0.23 -1.37
N MET A 275 24.82 -0.56 -0.81
CA MET A 275 24.73 -1.44 0.37
C MET A 275 24.72 -2.92 0.02
N ASP A 276 24.17 -3.27 -1.13
CA ASP A 276 24.08 -4.63 -1.68
C ASP A 276 24.47 -4.60 -3.18
N PRO A 277 25.78 -4.34 -3.49
CA PRO A 277 26.22 -4.25 -4.87
C PRO A 277 26.09 -5.59 -5.57
N PRO A 278 25.43 -5.66 -6.75
CA PRO A 278 25.34 -6.89 -7.52
C PRO A 278 26.69 -7.24 -8.14
N ASP A 279 27.03 -8.53 -8.20
CA ASP A 279 28.23 -9.01 -8.88
C ASP A 279 28.16 -8.71 -10.38
N ILE A 280 26.99 -8.90 -10.98
CA ILE A 280 26.68 -8.58 -12.37
C ILE A 280 26.23 -7.12 -12.47
N ARG A 281 27.05 -6.30 -13.11
CA ARG A 281 26.78 -4.86 -13.26
C ARG A 281 26.20 -4.48 -14.61
N LYS A 282 26.53 -5.25 -15.68
CA LYS A 282 26.02 -5.02 -17.03
C LYS A 282 24.98 -6.09 -17.37
N THR A 283 23.82 -5.65 -17.85
CA THR A 283 22.67 -6.54 -18.10
C THR A 283 22.07 -6.36 -19.51
N PRO A 284 22.88 -6.45 -20.58
CA PRO A 284 22.38 -6.30 -21.96
C PRO A 284 21.36 -7.38 -22.33
N GLU A 285 21.46 -8.60 -21.76
CA GLU A 285 20.51 -9.68 -21.99
C GLU A 285 19.11 -9.33 -21.46
N ALA A 286 18.99 -8.57 -20.35
CA ALA A 286 17.69 -8.13 -19.84
C ALA A 286 16.98 -7.22 -20.85
N ALA A 287 17.70 -6.30 -21.49
CA ALA A 287 17.14 -5.45 -22.53
C ALA A 287 16.76 -6.26 -23.78
N ARG A 288 17.57 -7.26 -24.18
CA ARG A 288 17.28 -8.18 -25.30
C ARG A 288 16.08 -9.07 -24.98
N PHE A 289 16.02 -9.64 -23.78
CA PHE A 289 14.86 -10.40 -23.29
C PHE A 289 13.60 -9.56 -23.37
N ALA A 290 13.62 -8.33 -22.84
CA ALA A 290 12.47 -7.45 -22.92
C ALA A 290 12.05 -7.13 -24.37
N ALA A 291 13.01 -6.92 -25.27
CA ALA A 291 12.75 -6.71 -26.69
C ALA A 291 12.10 -7.96 -27.34
N SER A 292 12.60 -9.16 -27.08
CA SER A 292 12.05 -10.40 -27.60
C SER A 292 10.63 -10.67 -27.07
N GLU A 293 10.39 -10.43 -25.79
CA GLU A 293 9.06 -10.57 -25.21
C GLU A 293 8.06 -9.56 -25.79
N LEU A 294 8.47 -8.31 -26.02
CA LEU A 294 7.65 -7.32 -26.72
C LEU A 294 7.32 -7.72 -28.16
N LEU A 295 8.28 -8.36 -28.87
CA LEU A 295 8.04 -8.91 -30.20
C LEU A 295 7.04 -10.06 -30.15
N ARG A 296 7.15 -10.98 -29.17
CA ARG A 296 6.19 -12.07 -28.94
C ARG A 296 4.77 -11.55 -28.62
N MET A 297 4.69 -10.49 -27.82
CA MET A 297 3.41 -9.82 -27.53
C MET A 297 2.80 -9.14 -28.78
N GLY A 298 3.58 -8.91 -29.81
CA GLY A 298 3.13 -8.23 -31.02
C GLY A 298 2.67 -6.79 -30.80
N ARG A 299 1.86 -6.29 -31.73
CA ARG A 299 1.22 -4.96 -31.60
C ARG A 299 0.19 -4.96 -30.48
N MET A 300 -0.06 -3.79 -29.89
CA MET A 300 -1.14 -3.63 -28.91
C MET A 300 -2.47 -4.06 -29.50
N ASP A 301 -3.12 -5.01 -28.86
CA ASP A 301 -4.46 -5.46 -29.23
C ASP A 301 -5.54 -4.40 -28.84
N ARG A 302 -6.80 -4.69 -29.20
CA ARG A 302 -7.92 -3.80 -28.92
C ARG A 302 -8.11 -3.57 -27.41
N GLY A 303 -7.98 -4.63 -26.61
CA GLY A 303 -8.13 -4.56 -25.15
C GLY A 303 -7.08 -3.67 -24.51
N GLN A 304 -5.81 -3.87 -24.87
CA GLN A 304 -4.69 -3.04 -24.38
C GLN A 304 -4.87 -1.56 -24.75
N LYS A 305 -5.32 -1.26 -25.98
CA LYS A 305 -5.56 0.12 -26.40
C LYS A 305 -6.69 0.79 -25.61
N ILE A 306 -7.79 0.08 -25.37
CA ILE A 306 -8.92 0.58 -24.59
C ILE A 306 -8.45 0.85 -23.14
N VAL A 307 -7.76 -0.10 -22.51
CA VAL A 307 -7.27 0.07 -21.15
C VAL A 307 -6.26 1.23 -21.07
N ALA A 308 -5.37 1.37 -22.05
CA ALA A 308 -4.43 2.49 -22.10
C ALA A 308 -5.14 3.83 -22.23
N ALA A 309 -6.16 3.91 -23.11
CA ALA A 309 -6.96 5.13 -23.26
C ALA A 309 -7.72 5.49 -21.98
N ILE A 310 -8.33 4.51 -21.31
CA ILE A 310 -9.01 4.70 -20.02
C ILE A 310 -8.00 5.16 -18.97
N PHE A 311 -6.84 4.51 -18.86
CA PHE A 311 -5.78 4.89 -17.94
C PHE A 311 -5.39 6.36 -18.09
N VAL A 312 -5.08 6.77 -19.32
CA VAL A 312 -4.68 8.17 -19.62
C VAL A 312 -5.82 9.13 -19.34
N SER A 313 -7.05 8.79 -19.75
CA SER A 313 -8.22 9.65 -19.57
C SER A 313 -8.58 9.85 -18.10
N VAL A 314 -8.57 8.79 -17.30
CA VAL A 314 -8.86 8.87 -15.87
C VAL A 314 -7.80 9.71 -15.14
N CYS A 315 -6.51 9.48 -15.42
CA CYS A 315 -5.44 10.30 -14.86
C CYS A 315 -5.57 11.79 -15.28
N ALA A 316 -5.85 12.05 -16.54
CA ALA A 316 -6.03 13.40 -17.03
C ALA A 316 -7.22 14.12 -16.37
N LEU A 317 -8.34 13.43 -16.17
CA LEU A 317 -9.49 13.96 -15.46
C LEU A 317 -9.18 14.20 -13.98
N TRP A 318 -8.44 13.34 -13.33
CA TRP A 318 -8.01 13.57 -11.93
C TRP A 318 -7.08 14.78 -11.80
N ILE A 319 -6.13 14.93 -12.71
CA ILE A 319 -5.23 16.11 -12.75
C ILE A 319 -6.05 17.39 -13.00
N ALA A 320 -7.01 17.33 -13.94
CA ALA A 320 -7.86 18.45 -14.31
C ALA A 320 -9.04 18.68 -13.34
N SER A 321 -9.14 17.95 -12.24
CA SER A 321 -10.26 18.08 -11.28
C SER A 321 -10.49 19.51 -10.77
N PRO A 322 -9.48 20.38 -10.59
CA PRO A 322 -9.72 21.77 -10.24
C PRO A 322 -10.47 22.59 -11.31
N LEU A 323 -10.48 22.14 -12.59
CA LEU A 323 -11.12 22.84 -13.71
C LEU A 323 -12.60 22.44 -13.88
N HIS A 324 -12.93 21.17 -13.68
CA HIS A 324 -14.30 20.66 -13.95
C HIS A 324 -15.10 20.35 -12.70
N HIS A 325 -14.49 20.38 -11.50
CA HIS A 325 -15.12 20.15 -10.19
C HIS A 325 -15.90 18.84 -10.04
N LEU A 326 -15.72 17.85 -10.92
CA LEU A 326 -16.31 16.52 -10.77
C LEU A 326 -15.65 15.81 -9.60
N ASP A 327 -16.45 15.05 -8.84
CA ASP A 327 -15.89 14.15 -7.82
C ASP A 327 -14.95 13.14 -8.49
N ILE A 328 -13.81 12.89 -7.85
CA ILE A 328 -12.75 12.00 -8.38
C ILE A 328 -13.24 10.55 -8.58
N THR A 329 -14.34 10.16 -7.96
CA THR A 329 -14.97 8.85 -8.12
C THR A 329 -15.63 8.69 -9.48
N VAL A 330 -16.18 9.78 -10.06
CA VAL A 330 -16.90 9.75 -11.34
C VAL A 330 -16.02 9.26 -12.49
N PRO A 331 -14.80 9.81 -12.72
CA PRO A 331 -13.90 9.29 -13.75
C PRO A 331 -13.55 7.81 -13.58
N ALA A 332 -13.32 7.35 -12.34
CA ALA A 332 -12.99 5.95 -12.08
C ALA A 332 -14.16 5.00 -12.38
N LEU A 333 -15.38 5.36 -11.96
CA LEU A 333 -16.59 4.59 -12.27
C LEU A 333 -16.88 4.60 -13.77
N LEU A 334 -16.72 5.74 -14.44
CA LEU A 334 -16.86 5.83 -15.89
C LEU A 334 -15.86 4.92 -16.61
N GLY A 335 -14.59 4.92 -16.19
CA GLY A 335 -13.57 4.00 -16.70
C GLY A 335 -14.00 2.54 -16.55
N SER A 336 -14.49 2.16 -15.37
CA SER A 336 -14.99 0.80 -15.10
C SER A 336 -16.21 0.46 -15.97
N ALA A 337 -17.15 1.38 -16.17
CA ALA A 337 -18.29 1.18 -17.02
C ALA A 337 -17.87 0.98 -18.51
N VAL A 338 -16.91 1.76 -19.01
CA VAL A 338 -16.38 1.58 -20.37
C VAL A 338 -15.68 0.23 -20.52
N LEU A 339 -14.96 -0.27 -19.50
CA LEU A 339 -14.35 -1.60 -19.52
C LEU A 339 -15.39 -2.72 -19.65
N LEU A 340 -16.52 -2.59 -18.95
CA LEU A 340 -17.64 -3.53 -19.03
C LEU A 340 -18.35 -3.44 -20.40
N LEU A 341 -18.66 -2.24 -20.89
CA LEU A 341 -19.35 -2.03 -22.15
C LEU A 341 -18.52 -2.51 -23.35
N THR A 342 -17.20 -2.39 -23.29
CA THR A 342 -16.28 -2.84 -24.34
C THR A 342 -15.95 -4.32 -24.27
N GLY A 343 -16.37 -5.02 -23.21
CA GLY A 343 -16.11 -6.43 -22.97
C GLY A 343 -14.66 -6.74 -22.56
N VAL A 344 -13.85 -5.74 -22.24
CA VAL A 344 -12.49 -5.94 -21.69
C VAL A 344 -12.59 -6.60 -20.32
N LEU A 345 -13.51 -6.14 -19.48
CA LEU A 345 -13.95 -6.83 -18.30
C LEU A 345 -15.35 -7.40 -18.50
N THR A 346 -15.57 -8.59 -17.99
CA THR A 346 -16.88 -9.20 -17.85
C THR A 346 -17.45 -8.93 -16.46
N TRP A 347 -18.77 -9.05 -16.28
CA TRP A 347 -19.36 -8.95 -14.96
C TRP A 347 -18.79 -9.99 -13.99
N ASN A 348 -18.44 -11.19 -14.49
CA ASN A 348 -17.80 -12.22 -13.69
C ASN A 348 -16.41 -11.79 -13.19
N ASP A 349 -15.62 -11.08 -13.99
CA ASP A 349 -14.33 -10.53 -13.54
C ASP A 349 -14.52 -9.56 -12.35
N VAL A 350 -15.57 -8.74 -12.40
CA VAL A 350 -15.92 -7.79 -11.33
C VAL A 350 -16.34 -8.52 -10.06
N VAL A 351 -17.26 -9.48 -10.16
CA VAL A 351 -17.80 -10.21 -9.00
C VAL A 351 -16.74 -11.14 -8.37
N SER A 352 -15.84 -11.70 -9.18
CA SER A 352 -14.79 -12.61 -8.72
C SER A 352 -13.55 -11.89 -8.17
N ASP A 353 -13.45 -10.56 -8.27
CA ASP A 353 -12.31 -9.79 -7.72
C ASP A 353 -12.39 -9.71 -6.18
N ARG A 354 -11.89 -10.79 -5.54
CA ARG A 354 -11.89 -10.90 -4.08
C ARG A 354 -11.17 -9.76 -3.38
N ALA A 355 -10.13 -9.21 -3.99
CA ALA A 355 -9.36 -8.13 -3.38
C ALA A 355 -10.18 -6.83 -3.35
N ALA A 356 -10.89 -6.51 -4.42
CA ALA A 356 -11.78 -5.36 -4.49
C ALA A 356 -12.91 -5.46 -3.46
N TRP A 357 -13.57 -6.62 -3.34
CA TRP A 357 -14.67 -6.83 -2.39
C TRP A 357 -14.21 -6.88 -0.94
N ASP A 358 -13.05 -7.48 -0.63
CA ASP A 358 -12.48 -7.45 0.73
C ASP A 358 -12.20 -6.02 1.16
N ILE A 359 -11.59 -5.20 0.27
CA ILE A 359 -11.36 -3.78 0.54
C ILE A 359 -12.67 -3.02 0.71
N PHE A 360 -13.67 -3.23 -0.12
CA PHE A 360 -14.97 -2.58 0.02
C PHE A 360 -15.53 -2.79 1.42
N VAL A 361 -15.50 -4.02 1.91
CA VAL A 361 -16.05 -4.37 3.23
C VAL A 361 -15.27 -3.71 4.35
N TRP A 362 -13.93 -3.87 4.39
CA TRP A 362 -13.18 -3.32 5.51
C TRP A 362 -13.04 -1.80 5.45
N TYR A 363 -12.93 -1.22 4.25
CA TYR A 363 -12.75 0.22 4.10
C TYR A 363 -14.02 0.98 4.50
N GLY A 364 -15.18 0.59 3.97
CA GLY A 364 -16.47 1.21 4.30
C GLY A 364 -16.79 1.13 5.79
N GLY A 365 -16.57 -0.04 6.39
CA GLY A 365 -16.81 -0.22 7.82
C GLY A 365 -15.88 0.61 8.70
N LEU A 366 -14.57 0.63 8.43
CA LEU A 366 -13.61 1.42 9.21
C LEU A 366 -13.81 2.91 9.05
N LEU A 367 -14.15 3.36 7.86
CA LEU A 367 -14.48 4.76 7.60
C LEU A 367 -15.65 5.22 8.48
N GLN A 368 -16.71 4.42 8.54
CA GLN A 368 -17.88 4.72 9.37
C GLN A 368 -17.57 4.70 10.86
N LEU A 369 -16.83 3.70 11.33
CA LEU A 369 -16.41 3.64 12.74
C LEU A 369 -15.56 4.85 13.13
N GLY A 370 -14.62 5.27 12.27
CA GLY A 370 -13.81 6.47 12.49
C GLY A 370 -14.63 7.75 12.54
N LYS A 371 -15.61 7.91 11.64
CA LYS A 371 -16.54 9.03 11.61
C LYS A 371 -17.38 9.09 12.90
N ALA A 372 -17.95 7.97 13.28
CA ALA A 372 -18.78 7.86 14.48
C ALA A 372 -17.99 8.16 15.77
N LEU A 373 -16.72 7.76 15.86
CA LEU A 373 -15.85 8.14 16.99
C LEU A 373 -15.60 9.64 17.07
N ASN A 374 -15.42 10.29 15.92
CA ASN A 374 -15.24 11.74 15.87
C ASN A 374 -16.53 12.47 16.33
N GLU A 375 -17.70 12.04 15.85
CA GLU A 375 -19.01 12.56 16.23
C GLU A 375 -19.31 12.32 17.72
N ALA A 376 -18.84 11.20 18.29
CA ALA A 376 -18.94 10.90 19.71
C ALA A 376 -18.02 11.75 20.61
N GLY A 377 -17.16 12.60 20.02
CA GLY A 377 -16.24 13.48 20.74
C GLY A 377 -14.95 12.81 21.26
N VAL A 378 -14.77 11.52 21.01
CA VAL A 378 -13.62 10.74 21.51
C VAL A 378 -12.30 11.32 21.00
N THR A 379 -12.22 11.66 19.71
CA THR A 379 -11.01 12.23 19.09
C THR A 379 -10.63 13.57 19.73
N ARG A 380 -11.62 14.41 20.03
CA ARG A 380 -11.42 15.73 20.67
C ARG A 380 -10.86 15.60 22.09
N GLU A 381 -11.42 14.70 22.88
CA GLU A 381 -10.97 14.47 24.26
C GLU A 381 -9.57 13.84 24.30
N PHE A 382 -9.28 12.93 23.38
CA PHE A 382 -7.93 12.40 23.23
C PHE A 382 -6.91 13.53 22.90
N ALA A 383 -7.22 14.39 21.93
CA ALA A 383 -6.36 15.51 21.56
C ALA A 383 -6.14 16.48 22.74
N ARG A 384 -7.21 16.75 23.54
CA ARG A 384 -7.11 17.58 24.75
C ARG A 384 -6.18 16.95 25.79
N ALA A 385 -6.36 15.67 26.09
CA ALA A 385 -5.57 14.96 27.10
C ALA A 385 -4.07 14.91 26.73
N VAL A 386 -3.76 14.54 25.49
CA VAL A 386 -2.38 14.49 25.01
C VAL A 386 -1.80 15.91 24.88
N GLY A 387 -2.59 16.87 24.38
CA GLY A 387 -2.19 18.27 24.31
C GLY A 387 -1.79 18.84 25.69
N ALA A 388 -2.51 18.53 26.73
CA ALA A 388 -2.17 18.94 28.10
C ALA A 388 -0.83 18.38 28.56
N ALA A 389 -0.52 17.12 28.24
CA ALA A 389 0.74 16.46 28.60
C ALA A 389 1.98 17.12 27.95
N PHE A 390 1.81 17.76 26.79
CA PHE A 390 2.88 18.45 26.04
C PHE A 390 2.78 19.99 26.07
N SER A 391 2.27 20.55 27.13
CA SER A 391 1.91 21.98 27.23
C SER A 391 3.09 22.94 27.03
N GLY A 392 4.34 22.53 27.22
CA GLY A 392 5.53 23.39 27.08
C GLY A 392 6.25 23.31 25.72
N ALA A 393 5.88 22.41 24.82
CA ALA A 393 6.58 22.22 23.54
C ALA A 393 5.97 23.09 22.42
N ASP A 394 6.83 23.70 21.61
CA ASP A 394 6.42 24.33 20.35
C ASP A 394 6.03 23.26 19.33
N TRP A 395 5.20 23.64 18.35
CA TRP A 395 4.68 22.67 17.39
C TRP A 395 5.75 22.07 16.46
N VAL A 396 6.87 22.79 16.21
CA VAL A 396 7.96 22.30 15.32
C VAL A 396 8.70 21.15 16.01
N THR A 397 9.10 21.36 17.26
CA THR A 397 9.75 20.32 18.09
C THR A 397 8.81 19.11 18.25
N LEU A 398 7.53 19.37 18.53
CA LEU A 398 6.54 18.33 18.68
C LEU A 398 6.33 17.54 17.37
N LEU A 399 6.29 18.22 16.21
CA LEU A 399 6.19 17.58 14.90
C LEU A 399 7.40 16.69 14.64
N ALA A 400 8.61 17.15 14.91
CA ALA A 400 9.83 16.35 14.70
C ALA A 400 9.83 15.07 15.54
N ILE A 401 9.50 15.16 16.82
CA ILE A 401 9.41 14.00 17.72
C ILE A 401 8.26 13.08 17.25
N ALA A 402 7.09 13.65 16.97
CA ALA A 402 5.93 12.89 16.55
C ALA A 402 6.19 12.14 15.24
N LEU A 403 6.89 12.75 14.27
CA LEU A 403 7.24 12.08 13.00
C LEU A 403 8.19 10.90 13.23
N LEU A 404 9.20 11.05 14.08
CA LEU A 404 10.12 9.95 14.39
C LEU A 404 9.39 8.80 15.09
N VAL A 405 8.57 9.12 16.11
CA VAL A 405 7.77 8.11 16.82
C VAL A 405 6.81 7.42 15.86
N TYR A 406 6.06 8.20 15.07
CA TYR A 406 5.13 7.68 14.08
C TYR A 406 5.82 6.77 13.05
N PHE A 407 6.92 7.22 12.48
CA PHE A 407 7.66 6.46 11.46
C PHE A 407 8.17 5.13 12.00
N TYR A 408 8.88 5.14 13.13
CA TYR A 408 9.48 3.93 13.69
C TYR A 408 8.49 3.05 14.47
N ALA A 409 7.33 3.57 14.88
CA ALA A 409 6.25 2.74 15.39
C ALA A 409 5.80 1.67 14.37
N HIS A 410 6.09 1.87 13.08
CA HIS A 410 5.77 0.89 12.04
C HIS A 410 6.46 -0.47 12.22
N TYR A 411 7.51 -0.57 13.02
CA TYR A 411 8.04 -1.87 13.48
C TYR A 411 6.99 -2.73 14.20
N GLY A 412 5.98 -2.12 14.81
CA GLY A 412 4.85 -2.82 15.45
C GLY A 412 3.69 -3.13 14.50
N PHE A 413 3.73 -2.69 13.24
CA PHE A 413 2.62 -2.84 12.31
C PHE A 413 3.00 -3.69 11.10
N ALA A 414 2.13 -4.64 10.75
CA ALA A 414 2.24 -5.44 9.53
C ALA A 414 1.33 -4.90 8.40
N SER A 415 0.83 -3.67 8.55
CA SER A 415 -0.10 -3.04 7.60
C SER A 415 -0.03 -1.52 7.72
N ILE A 416 0.15 -0.85 6.58
CA ILE A 416 0.10 0.62 6.48
C ILE A 416 -1.28 1.13 6.92
N THR A 417 -2.35 0.43 6.53
CA THR A 417 -3.73 0.81 6.91
C THR A 417 -3.92 0.78 8.42
N ALA A 418 -3.48 -0.30 9.09
CA ALA A 418 -3.58 -0.40 10.54
C ALA A 418 -2.75 0.68 11.25
N HIS A 419 -1.58 1.02 10.71
CA HIS A 419 -0.74 2.10 11.22
C HIS A 419 -1.44 3.45 11.12
N ILE A 420 -1.96 3.80 9.93
CA ILE A 420 -2.69 5.06 9.71
C ILE A 420 -3.92 5.14 10.64
N LEU A 421 -4.72 4.09 10.71
CA LEU A 421 -5.93 4.07 11.53
C LEU A 421 -5.63 4.24 13.03
N ALA A 422 -4.55 3.62 13.50
CA ALA A 422 -4.18 3.68 14.92
C ALA A 422 -3.52 5.01 15.29
N MET A 423 -2.68 5.57 14.44
CA MET A 423 -1.78 6.64 14.83
C MET A 423 -2.02 7.99 14.14
N PHE A 424 -2.51 8.01 12.89
CA PHE A 424 -2.72 9.27 12.18
C PHE A 424 -3.69 10.21 12.90
N PRO A 425 -4.92 9.78 13.31
CA PRO A 425 -5.85 10.68 13.96
C PRO A 425 -5.34 11.30 15.26
N PRO A 426 -4.81 10.52 16.22
CA PRO A 426 -4.35 11.08 17.49
C PRO A 426 -3.14 12.00 17.32
N PHE A 427 -2.18 11.64 16.47
CA PHE A 427 -0.98 12.46 16.24
C PHE A 427 -1.32 13.77 15.53
N ALA A 428 -2.17 13.72 14.50
CA ALA A 428 -2.63 14.92 13.81
C ALA A 428 -3.43 15.83 14.74
N ALA A 429 -4.35 15.28 15.52
CA ALA A 429 -5.17 16.06 16.45
C ALA A 429 -4.31 16.84 17.48
N VAL A 430 -3.27 16.22 18.03
CA VAL A 430 -2.34 16.85 18.97
C VAL A 430 -1.61 18.02 18.32
N LEU A 431 -1.01 17.81 17.15
CA LEU A 431 -0.24 18.85 16.46
C LEU A 431 -1.12 20.03 16.02
N LEU A 432 -2.30 19.73 15.50
CA LEU A 432 -3.27 20.77 15.10
C LEU A 432 -3.76 21.58 16.30
N SER A 433 -3.95 20.95 17.46
CA SER A 433 -4.31 21.66 18.69
C SER A 433 -3.21 22.64 19.18
N ARG A 434 -1.98 22.44 18.69
CA ARG A 434 -0.81 23.29 18.97
C ARG A 434 -0.54 24.34 17.87
N GLY A 435 -1.44 24.49 16.91
CA GLY A 435 -1.32 25.46 15.84
C GLY A 435 -0.37 25.05 14.72
N ALA A 436 0.01 23.76 14.62
CA ALA A 436 0.78 23.29 13.48
C ALA A 436 -0.05 23.42 12.19
N PRO A 437 0.57 23.80 11.04
CA PRO A 437 -0.13 23.93 9.77
C PRO A 437 -0.77 22.59 9.34
N ALA A 438 -2.07 22.62 9.06
CA ALA A 438 -2.85 21.40 8.80
C ALA A 438 -2.33 20.60 7.61
N GLY A 439 -2.02 21.26 6.51
CA GLY A 439 -1.47 20.58 5.33
C GLY A 439 -0.15 19.88 5.61
N LEU A 440 0.78 20.54 6.33
CA LEU A 440 2.07 19.95 6.72
C LEU A 440 1.86 18.68 7.55
N VAL A 441 1.00 18.75 8.57
CA VAL A 441 0.72 17.61 9.46
C VAL A 441 0.10 16.45 8.70
N ILE A 442 -0.94 16.72 7.89
CA ILE A 442 -1.70 15.69 7.18
C ILE A 442 -0.83 14.98 6.15
N PHE A 443 -0.15 15.73 5.28
CA PHE A 443 0.73 15.10 4.27
C PHE A 443 1.92 14.38 4.88
N SER A 444 2.50 14.91 5.99
CA SER A 444 3.57 14.22 6.69
C SER A 444 3.13 12.82 7.12
N PHE A 445 2.10 12.69 7.95
CA PHE A 445 1.70 11.38 8.45
C PHE A 445 1.16 10.45 7.36
N ALA A 446 0.41 10.98 6.39
CA ALA A 446 -0.12 10.17 5.29
C ALA A 446 0.98 9.59 4.38
N CYS A 447 2.00 10.39 4.02
CA CYS A 447 3.10 9.92 3.18
C CYS A 447 4.10 9.06 3.97
N PHE A 448 4.46 9.47 5.18
CA PHE A 448 5.47 8.77 5.99
C PHE A 448 5.02 7.36 6.41
N ALA A 449 3.72 7.10 6.54
CA ALA A 449 3.22 5.74 6.77
C ALA A 449 3.59 4.75 5.67
N ASN A 450 3.58 5.20 4.40
CA ASN A 450 3.98 4.38 3.26
C ASN A 450 5.50 4.15 3.23
N LEU A 451 6.28 5.21 3.50
CA LEU A 451 7.75 5.14 3.52
C LEU A 451 8.27 4.25 4.64
N ALA A 452 7.61 4.28 5.80
CA ALA A 452 7.95 3.45 6.94
C ALA A 452 7.76 1.94 6.67
N ALA A 453 6.92 1.55 5.73
CA ALA A 453 6.70 0.16 5.36
C ALA A 453 7.99 -0.53 4.84
N GLY A 454 8.97 0.24 4.35
CA GLY A 454 10.28 -0.25 3.93
C GLY A 454 11.15 -0.85 5.04
N LEU A 455 10.85 -0.56 6.32
CA LEU A 455 11.66 -0.98 7.46
C LEU A 455 11.73 -2.50 7.65
N THR A 456 10.63 -3.23 7.39
CA THR A 456 10.52 -4.65 7.77
C THR A 456 10.10 -5.53 6.60
N ASN A 457 10.35 -6.83 6.75
CA ASN A 457 9.90 -7.84 5.81
C ASN A 457 8.42 -8.22 5.96
N TYR A 458 7.66 -7.48 6.75
CA TYR A 458 6.23 -7.65 6.99
C TYR A 458 5.44 -6.33 7.02
N GLY A 459 6.06 -5.17 6.82
CA GLY A 459 5.44 -3.85 7.00
C GLY A 459 4.25 -3.55 6.09
N THR A 460 4.18 -4.20 4.94
CA THR A 460 3.05 -4.08 4.01
C THR A 460 2.89 -5.36 3.18
N THR A 461 1.81 -5.48 2.41
CA THR A 461 1.51 -6.68 1.62
C THR A 461 2.65 -7.16 0.71
N PRO A 462 3.39 -6.30 -0.04
CA PRO A 462 4.53 -6.75 -0.84
C PRO A 462 5.70 -7.28 -0.03
N SER A 463 5.93 -6.81 1.18
CA SER A 463 7.11 -7.19 1.97
C SER A 463 7.31 -8.69 2.08
N PRO A 464 6.33 -9.47 2.59
CA PRO A 464 6.47 -10.91 2.66
C PRO A 464 6.54 -11.58 1.28
N MET A 465 5.92 -10.99 0.23
CA MET A 465 6.01 -11.53 -1.12
C MET A 465 7.47 -11.53 -1.61
N PHE A 466 8.14 -10.37 -1.55
CA PHE A 466 9.55 -10.27 -1.96
C PHE A 466 10.48 -11.09 -1.07
N PHE A 467 10.27 -11.04 0.25
CA PHE A 467 11.12 -11.72 1.23
C PHE A 467 11.03 -13.24 1.15
N ALA A 468 9.84 -13.80 0.93
CA ALA A 468 9.60 -15.24 0.87
C ALA A 468 10.32 -15.94 -0.29
N HIS A 469 10.74 -15.20 -1.32
CA HIS A 469 11.57 -15.75 -2.39
C HIS A 469 13.01 -16.10 -1.98
N GLY A 470 13.45 -15.75 -0.77
CA GLY A 470 14.72 -16.22 -0.19
C GLY A 470 15.99 -15.61 -0.78
N TYR A 471 15.90 -14.55 -1.60
CA TYR A 471 17.06 -13.86 -2.17
C TYR A 471 17.81 -12.98 -1.17
N VAL A 472 17.13 -12.50 -0.12
CA VAL A 472 17.67 -11.51 0.81
C VAL A 472 17.64 -12.05 2.24
N ALA A 473 18.82 -12.06 2.91
CA ALA A 473 18.91 -12.42 4.31
C ALA A 473 18.17 -11.42 5.22
N PHE A 474 17.60 -11.91 6.32
CA PHE A 474 16.82 -11.12 7.27
C PHE A 474 17.56 -9.86 7.76
N GLN A 475 18.80 -10.02 8.22
CA GLN A 475 19.61 -8.90 8.72
C GLN A 475 19.92 -7.86 7.64
N LYS A 476 20.17 -8.30 6.39
CA LYS A 476 20.39 -7.41 5.25
C LYS A 476 19.13 -6.60 4.96
N TRP A 477 17.96 -7.25 4.94
CA TRP A 477 16.67 -6.58 4.71
C TRP A 477 16.45 -5.43 5.70
N TRP A 478 16.60 -5.72 6.99
CA TRP A 478 16.38 -4.72 8.04
C TRP A 478 17.43 -3.60 8.03
N LYS A 479 18.70 -3.94 7.78
CA LYS A 479 19.78 -2.95 7.66
C LYS A 479 19.54 -1.99 6.50
N VAL A 480 19.21 -2.51 5.32
CA VAL A 480 18.91 -1.69 4.14
C VAL A 480 17.65 -0.86 4.38
N GLY A 481 16.59 -1.47 4.90
CA GLY A 481 15.34 -0.77 5.26
C GLY A 481 15.58 0.41 6.19
N PHE A 482 16.42 0.22 7.23
CA PHE A 482 16.76 1.29 8.16
C PHE A 482 17.52 2.42 7.48
N VAL A 483 18.55 2.15 6.67
CA VAL A 483 19.33 3.21 5.98
C VAL A 483 18.46 3.94 4.95
N VAL A 484 17.63 3.23 4.19
CA VAL A 484 16.68 3.84 3.25
C VAL A 484 15.65 4.70 4.00
N SER A 485 15.23 4.28 5.19
CA SER A 485 14.31 5.09 6.02
C SER A 485 14.88 6.43 6.41
N LEU A 486 16.16 6.48 6.81
CA LEU A 486 16.85 7.73 7.12
C LEU A 486 16.93 8.67 5.91
N ALA A 487 17.21 8.11 4.73
CA ALA A 487 17.26 8.90 3.50
C ALA A 487 15.85 9.44 3.14
N ASN A 488 14.81 8.63 3.22
CA ASN A 488 13.44 9.06 2.97
C ASN A 488 12.98 10.11 4.00
N LEU A 489 13.25 9.89 5.30
CA LEU A 489 12.99 10.90 6.32
C LEU A 489 13.68 12.24 5.98
N ALA A 490 14.97 12.22 5.63
CA ALA A 490 15.70 13.42 5.26
C ALA A 490 15.12 14.09 4.02
N ILE A 491 14.89 13.37 2.92
CA ILE A 491 14.35 13.92 1.66
C ILE A 491 12.97 14.55 1.88
N TRP A 492 12.06 13.85 2.53
CA TRP A 492 10.68 14.31 2.67
C TRP A 492 10.54 15.43 3.73
N SER A 493 11.36 15.40 4.81
CA SER A 493 11.38 16.49 5.81
C SER A 493 12.14 17.74 5.37
N THR A 494 12.98 17.67 4.34
CA THR A 494 13.69 18.85 3.81
C THR A 494 13.13 19.28 2.46
N ILE A 495 13.38 18.49 1.40
CA ILE A 495 12.90 18.78 0.04
C ILE A 495 11.36 18.77 0.00
N GLY A 496 10.72 17.77 0.64
CA GLY A 496 9.27 17.67 0.70
C GLY A 496 8.63 18.85 1.42
N PHE A 497 9.07 19.17 2.64
CA PHE A 497 8.54 20.30 3.40
C PHE A 497 8.79 21.64 2.69
N GLY A 498 9.98 21.83 2.10
CA GLY A 498 10.29 23.02 1.31
C GLY A 498 9.41 23.14 0.07
N TRP A 499 9.16 22.02 -0.65
CA TRP A 499 8.26 21.95 -1.78
C TRP A 499 6.81 22.25 -1.38
N TRP A 500 6.33 21.68 -0.28
CA TRP A 500 4.97 21.91 0.23
C TRP A 500 4.75 23.36 0.64
N LYS A 501 5.79 24.02 1.19
CA LYS A 501 5.74 25.45 1.47
C LYS A 501 5.65 26.28 0.17
N LEU A 502 6.43 25.92 -0.84
CA LEU A 502 6.45 26.61 -2.13
C LEU A 502 5.10 26.54 -2.85
N ILE A 503 4.40 25.41 -2.77
CA ILE A 503 3.08 25.21 -3.39
C ILE A 503 1.90 25.62 -2.50
N GLY A 504 2.15 26.23 -1.34
CA GLY A 504 1.11 26.78 -0.45
C GLY A 504 0.32 25.76 0.36
N ILE A 505 0.89 24.57 0.63
CA ILE A 505 0.29 23.58 1.55
C ILE A 505 0.42 24.05 3.01
N TRP A 506 1.48 24.83 3.33
CA TRP A 506 1.72 25.40 4.65
C TRP A 506 2.56 26.67 4.61
#